data_2441600370f23059cc031201655e8874
#
_entry.id   2441600370f23059cc031201655e8874
#
_cell.length_a   1.000
_cell.length_b   1.000
_cell.length_c   1.000
_cell.angle_alpha   90.00
_cell.angle_beta   90.00
_cell.angle_gamma   90.00
#
_symmetry.space_group_name_H-M   'P 1'
#
loop_
_entity.id
_entity.type
_entity.pdbx_description
1 polymer ?
#
loop_
_entity_poly.entity_id
_entity_poly.type
_entity_poly.pdbx_seq_one_letter_code
_entity_poly.pdbx_strand_id
1 'polypeptide(L)'
;MAVKYVFVTGGVVSGLGKGITAASLGRLLKARGYQVTMQKFDPYINIDPGTMNPIQHGEVFVTDDGTETDLDLGHYERFIDESLDKNSNVTTGKIYWSVLQKERHGDFGGGTVQVIPHITNEIKSRFYRAKSADEDRIAIIEVGGTVGDIESQPFLESIRQFQHDVGHDNAILIHVTLIPYLRASGEMKTKPTQASVKELQGMGIQPDVLVCRSEYPLTEDIRGKIALFCNVPVSNVLQNLDVEYLYEAPLAMEREKLADVVLQSLRLENRKPDLTDWENMVENLRHPDKTVKIAMVGKYTQLHDAYLSVVEALKHGGISCRAKVDITWVDSEELNEKNLDQTLHSVDGILVPGGFGNRGTEGMILAAQYARVHKIPYLGIGLGMQMAIVEFARHVLGYEDANSIELAPETTHPVIALMPDQEDVEDLGGTLRLGSYPCVLAEGSRSYELFGKKEIQERHRHRYEVNNAFRKELDEKGMSIVGTSPDAHIVEMIEIAGHPFFVGTQGHPEFKSRPNHAHPLFRGFVQAAVDKKTAEEAAMKG
;
A
#
# COMPACT_ATOMS: atom_id res chain seq x y z
N MET A 1 22.10 21.66 -3.36
CA MET A 1 21.17 22.43 -4.24
C MET A 1 19.87 22.69 -3.50
N ALA A 2 19.03 23.65 -3.96
CA ALA A 2 17.68 23.80 -3.39
C ALA A 2 16.84 22.57 -3.73
N VAL A 3 15.93 22.17 -2.82
CA VAL A 3 14.95 21.09 -3.08
C VAL A 3 14.12 21.43 -4.31
N LYS A 4 13.94 20.48 -5.21
CA LYS A 4 13.10 20.60 -6.40
C LYS A 4 11.76 19.90 -6.17
N TYR A 5 10.69 20.47 -6.71
CA TYR A 5 9.33 20.00 -6.50
C TYR A 5 8.67 19.62 -7.82
N VAL A 6 8.03 18.47 -7.86
CA VAL A 6 7.24 18.00 -8.97
C VAL A 6 5.82 17.76 -8.48
N PHE A 7 4.89 18.61 -8.86
CA PHE A 7 3.48 18.41 -8.57
C PHE A 7 2.86 17.51 -9.64
N VAL A 8 2.01 16.58 -9.21
CA VAL A 8 1.26 15.69 -10.09
C VAL A 8 -0.23 15.88 -9.83
N THR A 9 -0.95 16.36 -10.82
CA THR A 9 -2.41 16.55 -10.80
C THR A 9 -3.07 15.71 -11.86
N GLY A 10 -4.37 15.53 -11.78
CA GLY A 10 -5.13 14.82 -12.81
C GLY A 10 -6.44 15.50 -13.14
N GLY A 11 -6.91 15.28 -14.35
CA GLY A 11 -8.17 15.80 -14.83
C GLY A 11 -8.93 14.81 -15.70
N VAL A 12 -10.14 15.18 -16.10
CA VAL A 12 -11.09 14.40 -16.87
C VAL A 12 -11.87 13.38 -16.03
N VAL A 13 -11.20 12.38 -15.42
CA VAL A 13 -11.82 11.35 -14.56
C VAL A 13 -10.87 10.92 -13.46
N SER A 14 -11.41 10.30 -12.41
CA SER A 14 -10.63 9.61 -11.37
C SER A 14 -10.03 8.29 -11.91
N GLY A 15 -9.05 7.72 -11.20
CA GLY A 15 -8.47 6.42 -11.58
C GLY A 15 -7.54 6.44 -12.80
N LEU A 16 -7.05 7.61 -13.22
CA LEU A 16 -6.12 7.76 -14.36
C LEU A 16 -4.70 7.22 -14.11
N GLY A 17 -4.39 6.82 -12.88
CA GLY A 17 -3.06 6.36 -12.51
C GLY A 17 -2.08 7.50 -12.22
N LYS A 18 -2.54 8.61 -11.60
CA LYS A 18 -1.66 9.68 -11.07
C LYS A 18 -0.61 9.12 -10.14
N GLY A 19 -1.02 8.31 -9.15
CA GLY A 19 -0.14 7.69 -8.17
C GLY A 19 0.94 6.83 -8.82
N ILE A 20 0.56 6.00 -9.79
CA ILE A 20 1.49 5.15 -10.54
C ILE A 20 2.43 5.98 -11.42
N THR A 21 1.95 7.07 -12.02
CA THR A 21 2.80 7.99 -12.78
C THR A 21 3.82 8.67 -11.86
N ALA A 22 3.38 9.15 -10.70
CA ALA A 22 4.25 9.76 -9.68
C ALA A 22 5.28 8.77 -9.12
N ALA A 23 4.84 7.55 -8.77
CA ALA A 23 5.69 6.48 -8.28
C ALA A 23 6.72 6.02 -9.33
N SER A 24 6.30 5.89 -10.60
CA SER A 24 7.19 5.56 -11.73
C SER A 24 8.26 6.63 -11.92
N LEU A 25 7.88 7.90 -11.89
CA LEU A 25 8.85 9.01 -11.93
C LEU A 25 9.83 8.91 -10.76
N GLY A 26 9.34 8.66 -9.56
CA GLY A 26 10.18 8.47 -8.37
C GLY A 26 11.21 7.37 -8.57
N ARG A 27 10.80 6.22 -9.09
CA ARG A 27 11.71 5.11 -9.43
C ARG A 27 12.76 5.51 -10.45
N LEU A 28 12.36 6.20 -11.53
CA LEU A 28 13.24 6.62 -12.60
C LEU A 28 14.29 7.66 -12.16
N LEU A 29 13.91 8.57 -11.27
CA LEU A 29 14.82 9.53 -10.68
C LEU A 29 15.80 8.87 -9.71
N LYS A 30 15.35 7.90 -8.89
CA LYS A 30 16.25 7.10 -8.04
C LYS A 30 17.24 6.28 -8.87
N ALA A 31 16.79 5.67 -9.96
CA ALA A 31 17.68 4.96 -10.89
C ALA A 31 18.79 5.85 -11.48
N ARG A 32 18.59 7.17 -11.48
CA ARG A 32 19.59 8.18 -11.87
C ARG A 32 20.43 8.71 -10.70
N GLY A 33 20.24 8.15 -9.50
CA GLY A 33 20.98 8.53 -8.29
C GLY A 33 20.48 9.80 -7.60
N TYR A 34 19.25 10.26 -7.90
CA TYR A 34 18.61 11.33 -7.14
C TYR A 34 17.94 10.77 -5.88
N GLN A 35 17.97 11.54 -4.81
CA GLN A 35 17.15 11.28 -3.65
C GLN A 35 15.72 11.77 -3.94
N VAL A 36 14.74 10.94 -3.63
CA VAL A 36 13.33 11.21 -3.90
C VAL A 36 12.53 11.08 -2.61
N THR A 37 11.59 11.98 -2.40
CA THR A 37 10.52 11.81 -1.42
C THR A 37 9.18 12.01 -2.08
N MET A 38 8.14 11.40 -1.52
CA MET A 38 6.79 11.48 -2.09
C MET A 38 5.79 11.94 -1.04
N GLN A 39 4.83 12.76 -1.47
CA GLN A 39 3.69 13.19 -0.66
C GLN A 39 2.39 13.00 -1.44
N LYS A 40 1.35 12.59 -0.72
CA LYS A 40 -0.04 12.52 -1.17
C LYS A 40 -0.86 13.58 -0.46
N PHE A 41 -1.60 14.37 -1.23
CA PHE A 41 -2.57 15.34 -0.73
C PHE A 41 -3.97 14.89 -1.12
N ASP A 42 -4.76 14.49 -0.13
CA ASP A 42 -6.12 13.98 -0.32
C ASP A 42 -7.17 15.03 -0.02
N PRO A 43 -8.10 15.32 -0.96
CA PRO A 43 -9.06 16.41 -0.78
C PRO A 43 -10.24 16.07 0.13
N TYR A 44 -10.34 14.84 0.69
CA TYR A 44 -11.43 14.51 1.62
C TYR A 44 -11.24 15.14 3.01
N ILE A 45 -12.37 15.29 3.73
CA ILE A 45 -12.45 16.00 5.02
C ILE A 45 -11.99 15.12 6.21
N ASN A 46 -11.89 13.80 6.05
CA ASN A 46 -11.40 12.95 7.13
C ASN A 46 -9.98 13.36 7.54
N ILE A 47 -9.68 13.28 8.84
CA ILE A 47 -8.34 13.57 9.35
C ILE A 47 -7.33 12.54 8.81
N ASP A 48 -7.72 11.27 8.84
CA ASP A 48 -6.98 10.14 8.25
C ASP A 48 -7.99 9.04 7.82
N PRO A 49 -7.55 7.99 7.10
CA PRO A 49 -8.42 6.91 6.67
C PRO A 49 -8.67 5.84 7.74
N GLY A 50 -8.12 5.96 8.96
CA GLY A 50 -8.14 4.89 9.98
C GLY A 50 -9.53 4.40 10.37
N THR A 51 -10.54 5.27 10.31
CA THR A 51 -11.95 4.92 10.60
C THR A 51 -12.79 4.69 9.34
N MET A 52 -12.21 4.78 8.15
CA MET A 52 -12.93 4.56 6.90
C MET A 52 -13.21 3.08 6.66
N ASN A 53 -14.31 2.80 5.96
CA ASN A 53 -14.67 1.44 5.58
C ASN A 53 -13.77 0.95 4.42
N PRO A 54 -12.99 -0.13 4.62
CA PRO A 54 -12.10 -0.67 3.58
C PRO A 54 -12.81 -1.07 2.28
N ILE A 55 -14.09 -1.45 2.34
CA ILE A 55 -14.90 -1.78 1.15
C ILE A 55 -15.21 -0.55 0.30
N GLN A 56 -15.15 0.66 0.87
CA GLN A 56 -15.41 1.91 0.13
C GLN A 56 -14.13 2.61 -0.32
N HIS A 57 -13.07 2.55 0.49
CA HIS A 57 -11.86 3.35 0.29
C HIS A 57 -10.59 2.54 -0.01
N GLY A 58 -10.69 1.20 0.04
CA GLY A 58 -9.51 0.34 -0.04
C GLY A 58 -8.80 0.18 1.31
N GLU A 59 -7.59 -0.35 1.27
CA GLU A 59 -6.83 -0.61 2.48
C GLU A 59 -6.38 0.69 3.17
N VAL A 60 -6.23 0.61 4.49
CA VAL A 60 -5.52 1.60 5.29
C VAL A 60 -4.07 1.17 5.40
N PHE A 61 -3.18 1.91 4.75
CA PHE A 61 -1.74 1.67 4.80
C PHE A 61 -1.13 2.34 6.03
N VAL A 62 -0.20 1.66 6.71
CA VAL A 62 0.45 2.19 7.92
C VAL A 62 1.94 2.38 7.70
N THR A 63 2.45 3.57 8.02
CA THR A 63 3.87 3.90 7.95
C THR A 63 4.65 3.44 9.19
N ASP A 64 5.98 3.49 9.14
CA ASP A 64 6.83 3.09 10.28
C ASP A 64 6.58 3.96 11.53
N ASP A 65 6.22 5.23 11.38
CA ASP A 65 5.89 6.15 12.47
C ASP A 65 4.43 6.08 12.96
N GLY A 66 3.66 5.09 12.49
CA GLY A 66 2.31 4.82 12.93
C GLY A 66 1.22 5.67 12.30
N THR A 67 1.51 6.37 11.22
CA THR A 67 0.48 7.14 10.51
C THR A 67 -0.37 6.23 9.65
N GLU A 68 -1.68 6.29 9.82
CA GLU A 68 -2.68 5.67 8.94
C GLU A 68 -2.84 6.54 7.69
N THR A 69 -2.73 5.93 6.51
CA THR A 69 -2.65 6.65 5.24
C THR A 69 -3.46 5.97 4.14
N ASP A 70 -3.65 6.68 3.04
CA ASP A 70 -4.21 6.14 1.80
C ASP A 70 -3.32 5.04 1.19
N LEU A 71 -3.92 4.14 0.42
CA LEU A 71 -3.26 3.02 -0.23
C LEU A 71 -2.15 3.43 -1.23
N ASP A 72 -2.21 4.64 -1.77
CA ASP A 72 -1.21 5.16 -2.70
C ASP A 72 0.19 5.23 -2.08
N LEU A 73 0.29 5.45 -0.76
CA LEU A 73 1.59 5.43 -0.09
C LEU A 73 2.28 4.07 -0.17
N GLY A 74 1.51 2.99 -0.17
CA GLY A 74 2.02 1.65 -0.44
C GLY A 74 2.64 1.54 -1.83
N HIS A 75 2.00 2.09 -2.85
CA HIS A 75 2.58 2.16 -4.20
C HIS A 75 3.88 2.96 -4.21
N TYR A 76 3.90 4.13 -3.55
CA TYR A 76 5.11 4.95 -3.50
C TYR A 76 6.27 4.19 -2.87
N GLU A 77 6.08 3.62 -1.67
CA GLU A 77 7.12 2.84 -0.99
C GLU A 77 7.61 1.65 -1.83
N ARG A 78 6.71 0.94 -2.50
CA ARG A 78 7.06 -0.20 -3.38
C ARG A 78 7.92 0.21 -4.57
N PHE A 79 7.65 1.37 -5.17
CA PHE A 79 8.36 1.85 -6.35
C PHE A 79 9.70 2.53 -6.00
N ILE A 80 9.72 3.38 -4.97
CA ILE A 80 10.95 4.09 -4.60
C ILE A 80 11.86 3.30 -3.65
N ASP A 81 11.37 2.16 -3.10
CA ASP A 81 12.07 1.31 -2.13
C ASP A 81 12.59 2.11 -0.92
N GLU A 82 11.72 2.94 -0.36
CA GLU A 82 11.96 3.70 0.86
C GLU A 82 10.69 3.76 1.71
N SER A 83 10.86 3.78 3.04
CA SER A 83 9.75 4.01 3.97
C SER A 83 9.39 5.49 4.01
N LEU A 84 8.10 5.79 3.95
CA LEU A 84 7.54 7.14 4.08
C LEU A 84 7.10 7.39 5.53
N ASP A 85 6.79 8.66 5.84
CA ASP A 85 6.44 9.11 7.19
C ASP A 85 5.14 9.92 7.21
N LYS A 86 4.77 10.42 8.40
CA LYS A 86 3.58 11.26 8.64
C LYS A 86 3.48 12.52 7.76
N ASN A 87 4.59 12.99 7.21
CA ASN A 87 4.59 14.15 6.33
C ASN A 87 4.20 13.77 4.89
N SER A 88 4.16 12.48 4.59
CA SER A 88 3.87 11.97 3.25
C SER A 88 2.39 11.84 2.93
N ASN A 89 1.49 11.92 3.92
CA ASN A 89 0.03 11.94 3.68
C ASN A 89 -0.64 13.13 4.39
N VAL A 90 -1.24 13.99 3.60
CA VAL A 90 -1.90 15.22 4.07
C VAL A 90 -3.33 15.26 3.53
N THR A 91 -4.31 15.32 4.44
CA THR A 91 -5.73 15.44 4.10
C THR A 91 -6.23 16.86 4.29
N THR A 92 -7.33 17.22 3.63
CA THR A 92 -8.04 18.46 3.91
C THR A 92 -8.38 18.58 5.40
N GLY A 93 -8.82 17.47 6.03
CA GLY A 93 -9.14 17.44 7.46
C GLY A 93 -7.95 17.83 8.33
N LYS A 94 -6.76 17.28 8.09
CA LYS A 94 -5.53 17.65 8.83
C LYS A 94 -5.19 19.14 8.68
N ILE A 95 -5.37 19.70 7.47
CA ILE A 95 -5.10 21.12 7.20
C ILE A 95 -6.07 22.02 7.99
N TYR A 96 -7.37 21.78 7.83
CA TYR A 96 -8.39 22.61 8.49
C TYR A 96 -8.32 22.46 10.01
N TRP A 97 -8.13 21.25 10.51
CA TRP A 97 -7.94 21.00 11.94
C TRP A 97 -6.77 21.81 12.52
N SER A 98 -5.62 21.79 11.85
CA SER A 98 -4.44 22.57 12.25
C SER A 98 -4.73 24.07 12.30
N VAL A 99 -5.42 24.62 11.28
CA VAL A 99 -5.75 26.05 11.24
C VAL A 99 -6.77 26.42 12.30
N LEU A 100 -7.79 25.59 12.53
CA LEU A 100 -8.82 25.83 13.58
C LEU A 100 -8.20 25.77 14.99
N GLN A 101 -7.27 24.84 15.24
CA GLN A 101 -6.54 24.81 16.51
C GLN A 101 -5.73 26.10 16.73
N LYS A 102 -4.99 26.58 15.73
CA LYS A 102 -4.24 27.84 15.78
C LYS A 102 -5.16 29.04 16.04
N GLU A 103 -6.35 29.05 15.41
CA GLU A 103 -7.36 30.08 15.64
C GLU A 103 -7.83 30.07 17.12
N ARG A 104 -8.14 28.88 17.66
CA ARG A 104 -8.55 28.75 19.07
C ARG A 104 -7.46 29.16 20.08
N HIS A 105 -6.18 28.92 19.73
CA HIS A 105 -5.04 29.37 20.54
C HIS A 105 -4.74 30.88 20.42
N GLY A 106 -5.36 31.58 19.46
CA GLY A 106 -5.16 33.01 19.25
C GLY A 106 -3.92 33.36 18.39
N ASP A 107 -3.34 32.39 17.67
CA ASP A 107 -2.11 32.56 16.87
C ASP A 107 -2.30 33.59 15.74
N PHE A 108 -3.54 33.90 15.36
CA PHE A 108 -3.86 34.89 14.34
C PHE A 108 -4.15 36.30 14.90
N GLY A 109 -3.94 36.53 16.22
CA GLY A 109 -4.05 37.84 16.82
C GLY A 109 -5.43 38.51 16.70
N GLY A 110 -6.52 37.73 16.60
CA GLY A 110 -7.89 38.21 16.40
C GLY A 110 -8.24 38.58 14.96
N GLY A 111 -7.37 38.31 13.99
CA GLY A 111 -7.63 38.51 12.56
C GLY A 111 -8.68 37.54 12.02
N THR A 112 -9.37 37.92 10.93
CA THR A 112 -10.31 37.06 10.22
C THR A 112 -9.53 35.95 9.50
N VAL A 113 -9.79 34.68 9.83
CA VAL A 113 -9.16 33.51 9.19
C VAL A 113 -9.94 33.14 7.93
N GLN A 114 -9.24 33.03 6.79
CA GLN A 114 -9.82 32.78 5.46
C GLN A 114 -9.08 31.65 4.74
N VAL A 115 -9.66 31.12 3.67
CA VAL A 115 -8.98 30.10 2.85
C VAL A 115 -7.66 30.65 2.30
N ILE A 116 -7.69 31.87 1.73
CA ILE A 116 -6.51 32.61 1.34
C ILE A 116 -6.33 33.77 2.34
N PRO A 117 -5.20 33.88 3.04
CA PRO A 117 -3.97 33.11 2.90
C PRO A 117 -3.81 31.93 3.90
N HIS A 118 -4.71 31.73 4.86
CA HIS A 118 -4.43 30.90 6.05
C HIS A 118 -4.40 29.40 5.72
N ILE A 119 -5.41 28.89 5.00
CA ILE A 119 -5.45 27.49 4.56
C ILE A 119 -4.34 27.25 3.51
N THR A 120 -4.19 28.16 2.53
CA THR A 120 -3.15 28.01 1.51
C THR A 120 -1.74 28.06 2.09
N ASN A 121 -1.48 28.88 3.11
CA ASN A 121 -0.19 28.91 3.79
C ASN A 121 0.05 27.62 4.61
N GLU A 122 -0.96 27.07 5.25
CA GLU A 122 -0.84 25.78 5.94
C GLU A 122 -0.51 24.65 4.93
N ILE A 123 -1.19 24.61 3.77
CA ILE A 123 -0.90 23.65 2.69
C ILE A 123 0.55 23.82 2.21
N LYS A 124 0.98 25.03 1.88
CA LYS A 124 2.36 25.32 1.45
C LYS A 124 3.38 24.90 2.51
N SER A 125 3.06 25.10 3.80
CA SER A 125 3.94 24.64 4.89
C SER A 125 4.16 23.13 4.85
N ARG A 126 3.14 22.36 4.43
CA ARG A 126 3.25 20.89 4.27
C ARG A 126 4.11 20.51 3.05
N PHE A 127 4.02 21.25 1.93
CA PHE A 127 4.94 21.05 0.80
C PHE A 127 6.41 21.19 1.23
N TYR A 128 6.71 22.20 2.05
CA TYR A 128 8.06 22.40 2.58
C TYR A 128 8.53 21.27 3.50
N ARG A 129 7.64 20.50 4.14
CA ARG A 129 8.02 19.37 5.00
C ARG A 129 8.50 18.14 4.23
N ALA A 130 8.36 18.11 2.91
CA ALA A 130 9.03 17.14 2.05
C ALA A 130 10.56 17.28 2.08
N LYS A 131 11.11 18.31 2.76
CA LYS A 131 12.54 18.50 2.95
C LYS A 131 13.10 17.48 3.94
N SER A 132 14.15 16.76 3.53
CA SER A 132 15.13 16.20 4.46
C SER A 132 16.31 17.18 4.57
N ALA A 133 17.24 16.88 5.47
CA ALA A 133 18.46 17.68 5.64
C ALA A 133 19.40 17.67 4.42
N ASP A 134 19.15 16.80 3.44
CA ASP A 134 19.99 16.60 2.26
C ASP A 134 19.59 17.52 1.10
N GLU A 135 20.56 18.21 0.53
CA GLU A 135 20.36 19.29 -0.44
C GLU A 135 19.98 18.86 -1.86
N ASP A 136 20.11 17.57 -2.24
CA ASP A 136 19.91 17.08 -3.62
C ASP A 136 18.61 16.26 -3.77
N ARG A 137 17.53 16.67 -3.09
CA ARG A 137 16.27 15.92 -3.08
C ARG A 137 15.24 16.48 -4.05
N ILE A 138 14.53 15.58 -4.74
CA ILE A 138 13.35 15.88 -5.53
C ILE A 138 12.12 15.40 -4.74
N ALA A 139 11.21 16.32 -4.44
CA ALA A 139 9.93 16.05 -3.82
C ALA A 139 8.86 15.89 -4.89
N ILE A 140 8.24 14.73 -4.97
CA ILE A 140 7.09 14.47 -5.84
C ILE A 140 5.83 14.56 -5.00
N ILE A 141 4.92 15.44 -5.38
CA ILE A 141 3.70 15.76 -4.63
C ILE A 141 2.50 15.48 -5.50
N GLU A 142 1.78 14.41 -5.20
CA GLU A 142 0.53 14.08 -5.87
C GLU A 142 -0.66 14.74 -5.17
N VAL A 143 -1.51 15.40 -5.95
CA VAL A 143 -2.79 15.92 -5.47
C VAL A 143 -3.92 15.03 -5.94
N GLY A 144 -4.65 14.47 -4.98
CA GLY A 144 -5.85 13.66 -5.20
C GLY A 144 -6.99 14.46 -5.80
N GLY A 145 -8.04 13.76 -6.21
CA GLY A 145 -9.20 14.35 -6.87
C GLY A 145 -8.94 14.69 -8.34
N THR A 146 -9.88 15.41 -8.93
CA THR A 146 -9.87 15.81 -10.35
C THR A 146 -9.84 17.33 -10.42
N VAL A 147 -9.04 17.87 -11.33
CA VAL A 147 -9.05 19.33 -11.61
C VAL A 147 -10.46 19.74 -12.02
N GLY A 148 -10.99 20.75 -11.33
CA GLY A 148 -12.39 21.18 -11.46
C GLY A 148 -13.25 20.83 -10.24
N ASP A 149 -12.87 19.83 -9.44
CA ASP A 149 -13.55 19.51 -8.20
C ASP A 149 -13.33 20.61 -7.15
N ILE A 150 -14.40 20.98 -6.44
CA ILE A 150 -14.37 22.03 -5.41
C ILE A 150 -13.33 21.72 -4.33
N GLU A 151 -13.25 20.46 -3.94
CA GLU A 151 -12.37 19.96 -2.88
C GLU A 151 -10.89 20.16 -3.20
N SER A 152 -10.53 20.13 -4.50
CA SER A 152 -9.14 20.27 -4.94
C SER A 152 -8.68 21.73 -5.07
N GLN A 153 -9.60 22.70 -5.10
CA GLN A 153 -9.28 24.11 -5.38
C GLN A 153 -8.27 24.72 -4.39
N PRO A 154 -8.34 24.52 -3.07
CA PRO A 154 -7.35 25.08 -2.14
C PRO A 154 -5.93 24.53 -2.39
N PHE A 155 -5.80 23.27 -2.79
CA PHE A 155 -4.50 22.67 -3.13
C PHE A 155 -3.94 23.26 -4.44
N LEU A 156 -4.76 23.39 -5.47
CA LEU A 156 -4.35 23.96 -6.74
C LEU A 156 -3.92 25.42 -6.57
N GLU A 157 -4.70 26.22 -5.83
CA GLU A 157 -4.32 27.61 -5.52
C GLU A 157 -3.01 27.67 -4.72
N SER A 158 -2.79 26.72 -3.80
CA SER A 158 -1.53 26.63 -3.06
C SER A 158 -0.34 26.26 -3.96
N ILE A 159 -0.52 25.40 -4.96
CA ILE A 159 0.51 25.09 -5.97
C ILE A 159 0.86 26.34 -6.75
N ARG A 160 -0.13 27.10 -7.23
CA ARG A 160 0.08 28.34 -7.98
C ARG A 160 0.92 29.33 -7.17
N GLN A 161 0.54 29.55 -5.89
CA GLN A 161 1.30 30.43 -4.99
C GLN A 161 2.72 29.87 -4.74
N PHE A 162 2.86 28.57 -4.51
CA PHE A 162 4.12 27.93 -4.21
C PHE A 162 5.10 28.02 -5.38
N GLN A 163 4.64 27.81 -6.62
CA GLN A 163 5.47 28.00 -7.83
C GLN A 163 5.98 29.43 -7.94
N HIS A 164 5.18 30.42 -7.54
CA HIS A 164 5.62 31.81 -7.48
C HIS A 164 6.67 32.03 -6.36
N ASP A 165 6.46 31.41 -5.17
CA ASP A 165 7.33 31.59 -4.01
C ASP A 165 8.74 31.00 -4.25
N VAL A 166 8.83 29.82 -4.88
CA VAL A 166 10.11 29.11 -5.09
C VAL A 166 10.71 29.31 -6.48
N GLY A 167 9.93 29.82 -7.42
CA GLY A 167 10.28 29.99 -8.85
C GLY A 167 10.05 28.73 -9.68
N HIS A 168 9.66 28.92 -10.94
CA HIS A 168 9.32 27.83 -11.88
C HIS A 168 10.45 26.83 -12.10
N ASP A 169 11.71 27.26 -12.05
CA ASP A 169 12.85 26.35 -12.18
C ASP A 169 12.98 25.35 -11.02
N ASN A 170 12.25 25.57 -9.92
CA ASN A 170 12.28 24.74 -8.72
C ASN A 170 10.99 23.98 -8.46
N ALA A 171 9.89 24.31 -9.17
CA ALA A 171 8.60 23.65 -8.99
C ALA A 171 7.87 23.56 -10.33
N ILE A 172 7.69 22.36 -10.83
CA ILE A 172 6.99 22.04 -12.08
C ILE A 172 5.71 21.28 -11.84
N LEU A 173 4.80 21.31 -12.82
CA LEU A 173 3.54 20.58 -12.78
C LEU A 173 3.45 19.56 -13.91
N ILE A 174 3.23 18.30 -13.54
CA ILE A 174 2.78 17.23 -14.42
C ILE A 174 1.27 17.12 -14.32
N HIS A 175 0.57 17.14 -15.45
CA HIS A 175 -0.87 16.93 -15.49
C HIS A 175 -1.20 15.65 -16.23
N VAL A 176 -1.83 14.70 -15.51
CA VAL A 176 -2.25 13.41 -16.06
C VAL A 176 -3.67 13.55 -16.60
N THR A 177 -3.87 13.19 -17.86
CA THR A 177 -5.15 13.34 -18.58
C THR A 177 -5.54 12.07 -19.31
N LEU A 178 -6.74 12.08 -19.90
CA LEU A 178 -7.29 10.97 -20.70
C LEU A 178 -7.48 11.37 -22.15
N ILE A 179 -7.00 10.52 -23.06
CA ILE A 179 -7.32 10.55 -24.49
C ILE A 179 -8.23 9.35 -24.81
N PRO A 180 -9.55 9.49 -24.71
CA PRO A 180 -10.46 8.38 -24.97
C PRO A 180 -10.48 8.01 -26.44
N TYR A 181 -10.59 6.71 -26.73
CA TYR A 181 -10.86 6.18 -28.05
C TYR A 181 -12.35 5.92 -28.22
N LEU A 182 -12.96 6.55 -29.21
CA LEU A 182 -14.36 6.35 -29.52
C LEU A 182 -14.50 5.26 -30.58
N ARG A 183 -14.88 4.06 -30.16
CA ARG A 183 -15.04 2.89 -31.05
C ARG A 183 -16.00 3.16 -32.22
N ALA A 184 -17.06 3.94 -31.97
CA ALA A 184 -18.06 4.26 -33.01
C ALA A 184 -17.49 5.09 -34.16
N SER A 185 -16.54 6.00 -33.91
CA SER A 185 -15.91 6.84 -34.93
C SER A 185 -14.48 6.37 -35.30
N GLY A 186 -13.94 5.39 -34.60
CA GLY A 186 -12.61 4.86 -34.88
C GLY A 186 -11.48 5.84 -34.59
N GLU A 187 -11.66 6.79 -33.68
CA GLU A 187 -10.68 7.85 -33.45
C GLU A 187 -10.47 8.22 -31.97
N MET A 188 -9.27 8.71 -31.65
CA MET A 188 -8.94 9.28 -30.35
C MET A 188 -9.40 10.74 -30.26
N LYS A 189 -9.91 11.13 -29.09
CA LYS A 189 -10.45 12.48 -28.84
C LYS A 189 -9.56 13.26 -27.89
N THR A 190 -8.99 14.38 -28.35
CA THR A 190 -8.12 15.26 -27.57
C THR A 190 -8.90 16.33 -26.78
N LYS A 191 -10.19 16.50 -27.01
CA LYS A 191 -11.01 17.54 -26.34
C LYS A 191 -11.06 17.42 -24.83
N PRO A 192 -11.18 16.23 -24.20
CA PRO A 192 -11.18 16.10 -22.73
C PRO A 192 -9.89 16.63 -22.11
N THR A 193 -8.73 16.28 -22.68
CA THR A 193 -7.42 16.81 -22.27
C THR A 193 -7.33 18.33 -22.40
N GLN A 194 -7.76 18.87 -23.55
CA GLN A 194 -7.76 20.31 -23.78
C GLN A 194 -8.66 21.05 -22.78
N ALA A 195 -9.83 20.49 -22.43
CA ALA A 195 -10.74 21.08 -21.47
C ALA A 195 -10.12 21.09 -20.05
N SER A 196 -9.53 19.98 -19.63
CA SER A 196 -8.88 19.85 -18.31
C SER A 196 -7.70 20.81 -18.16
N VAL A 197 -6.85 20.93 -19.18
CA VAL A 197 -5.72 21.90 -19.17
C VAL A 197 -6.23 23.33 -19.16
N LYS A 198 -7.29 23.64 -19.92
CA LYS A 198 -7.90 24.97 -19.92
C LYS A 198 -8.41 25.38 -18.54
N GLU A 199 -8.93 24.43 -17.78
CA GLU A 199 -9.38 24.67 -16.41
C GLU A 199 -8.22 25.04 -15.49
N LEU A 200 -7.09 24.31 -15.54
CA LEU A 200 -5.85 24.70 -14.84
C LEU A 200 -5.37 26.10 -15.25
N GLN A 201 -5.35 26.39 -16.55
CA GLN A 201 -4.95 27.70 -17.06
C GLN A 201 -5.88 28.81 -16.58
N GLY A 202 -7.20 28.52 -16.44
CA GLY A 202 -8.17 29.44 -15.84
C GLY A 202 -7.89 29.78 -14.38
N MET A 203 -7.20 28.91 -13.67
CA MET A 203 -6.71 29.12 -12.29
C MET A 203 -5.30 29.76 -12.26
N GLY A 204 -4.71 30.08 -13.40
CA GLY A 204 -3.36 30.66 -13.49
C GLY A 204 -2.24 29.63 -13.37
N ILE A 205 -2.51 28.36 -13.65
CA ILE A 205 -1.54 27.27 -13.59
C ILE A 205 -1.28 26.75 -15.01
N GLN A 206 -0.03 26.78 -15.45
CA GLN A 206 0.40 26.17 -16.71
C GLN A 206 1.08 24.84 -16.41
N PRO A 207 0.59 23.70 -16.94
CA PRO A 207 1.33 22.45 -16.82
C PRO A 207 2.62 22.48 -17.66
N ASP A 208 3.69 21.91 -17.13
CA ASP A 208 4.98 21.76 -17.81
C ASP A 208 5.02 20.47 -18.63
N VAL A 209 4.37 19.42 -18.15
CA VAL A 209 4.34 18.10 -18.77
C VAL A 209 2.91 17.55 -18.76
N LEU A 210 2.51 16.99 -19.88
CA LEU A 210 1.25 16.25 -20.01
C LEU A 210 1.52 14.75 -20.14
N VAL A 211 0.93 13.95 -19.23
CA VAL A 211 0.93 12.49 -19.31
C VAL A 211 -0.47 12.05 -19.72
N CYS A 212 -0.59 11.62 -20.97
CA CYS A 212 -1.85 11.30 -21.61
C CYS A 212 -2.14 9.79 -21.53
N ARG A 213 -3.05 9.39 -20.64
CA ARG A 213 -3.57 8.02 -20.61
C ARG A 213 -4.35 7.74 -21.87
N SER A 214 -4.04 6.64 -22.55
CA SER A 214 -4.72 6.24 -23.79
C SER A 214 -4.67 4.73 -23.99
N GLU A 215 -5.72 4.19 -24.63
CA GLU A 215 -5.81 2.77 -25.00
C GLU A 215 -4.87 2.43 -26.17
N TYR A 216 -4.60 3.40 -27.06
CA TYR A 216 -3.78 3.24 -28.25
C TYR A 216 -2.63 4.26 -28.29
N PRO A 217 -1.51 3.96 -29.01
CA PRO A 217 -0.40 4.87 -29.15
C PRO A 217 -0.81 6.22 -29.77
N LEU A 218 -0.28 7.31 -29.23
CA LEU A 218 -0.48 8.66 -29.76
C LEU A 218 0.33 8.86 -31.03
N THR A 219 -0.34 9.28 -32.11
CA THR A 219 0.37 9.71 -33.32
C THR A 219 1.02 11.09 -33.12
N GLU A 220 2.02 11.41 -33.95
CA GLU A 220 2.67 12.73 -33.95
C GLU A 220 1.67 13.88 -34.16
N ASP A 221 0.67 13.70 -35.01
CA ASP A 221 -0.40 14.68 -35.24
C ASP A 221 -1.24 14.93 -33.99
N ILE A 222 -1.54 13.86 -33.22
CA ILE A 222 -2.27 13.99 -31.94
C ILE A 222 -1.41 14.69 -30.91
N ARG A 223 -0.12 14.32 -30.78
CA ARG A 223 0.83 14.99 -29.87
C ARG A 223 0.98 16.47 -30.23
N GLY A 224 1.18 16.80 -31.52
CA GLY A 224 1.25 18.18 -32.01
C GLY A 224 -0.01 18.99 -31.73
N LYS A 225 -1.18 18.40 -31.94
CA LYS A 225 -2.46 19.03 -31.63
C LYS A 225 -2.62 19.32 -30.14
N ILE A 226 -2.30 18.36 -29.27
CA ILE A 226 -2.37 18.55 -27.81
C ILE A 226 -1.39 19.66 -27.40
N ALA A 227 -0.14 19.60 -27.85
CA ALA A 227 0.90 20.58 -27.58
C ALA A 227 0.45 22.00 -27.92
N LEU A 228 -0.12 22.19 -29.11
CA LEU A 228 -0.60 23.48 -29.57
C LEU A 228 -1.74 24.03 -28.69
N PHE A 229 -2.76 23.21 -28.40
CA PHE A 229 -3.94 23.66 -27.66
C PHE A 229 -3.72 23.80 -26.15
N CYS A 230 -2.73 23.06 -25.60
CA CYS A 230 -2.40 23.07 -24.18
C CYS A 230 -1.17 23.96 -23.85
N ASN A 231 -0.58 24.59 -24.87
CA ASN A 231 0.59 25.48 -24.74
C ASN A 231 1.77 24.79 -24.03
N VAL A 232 2.12 23.57 -24.47
CA VAL A 232 3.30 22.84 -24.02
C VAL A 232 4.16 22.42 -25.21
N PRO A 233 5.48 22.20 -25.03
CA PRO A 233 6.30 21.61 -26.08
C PRO A 233 5.79 20.23 -26.49
N VAL A 234 5.92 19.85 -27.76
CA VAL A 234 5.53 18.52 -28.24
C VAL A 234 6.29 17.40 -27.49
N SER A 235 7.55 17.64 -27.15
CA SER A 235 8.38 16.74 -26.34
C SER A 235 7.83 16.46 -24.94
N ASN A 236 6.97 17.34 -24.44
CA ASN A 236 6.39 17.25 -23.10
C ASN A 236 4.97 16.65 -23.10
N VAL A 237 4.50 16.18 -24.26
CA VAL A 237 3.26 15.42 -24.41
C VAL A 237 3.63 13.94 -24.47
N LEU A 238 3.51 13.25 -23.33
CA LEU A 238 3.90 11.86 -23.13
C LEU A 238 2.65 10.98 -23.12
N GLN A 239 2.74 9.78 -23.72
CA GLN A 239 1.67 8.79 -23.61
C GLN A 239 1.88 7.90 -22.38
N ASN A 240 0.78 7.44 -21.82
CA ASN A 240 0.73 6.42 -20.80
C ASN A 240 -0.24 5.33 -21.24
N LEU A 241 0.29 4.28 -21.86
CA LEU A 241 -0.48 3.13 -22.30
C LEU A 241 -0.73 2.15 -21.16
N ASP A 242 -1.77 1.34 -21.31
CA ASP A 242 -2.00 0.22 -20.40
C ASP A 242 -0.85 -0.78 -20.47
N VAL A 243 -0.41 -1.25 -19.33
CA VAL A 243 0.62 -2.29 -19.19
C VAL A 243 -0.03 -3.56 -18.63
N GLU A 244 0.54 -4.71 -18.97
CA GLU A 244 0.04 -5.99 -18.47
C GLU A 244 0.31 -6.15 -16.96
N TYR A 245 1.50 -5.75 -16.54
CA TYR A 245 1.89 -5.78 -15.13
C TYR A 245 2.25 -4.38 -14.63
N LEU A 246 1.74 -4.02 -13.46
CA LEU A 246 1.92 -2.68 -12.88
C LEU A 246 3.39 -2.24 -12.84
N TYR A 247 4.30 -3.16 -12.52
CA TYR A 247 5.74 -2.87 -12.42
C TYR A 247 6.44 -2.64 -13.75
N GLU A 248 5.76 -2.80 -14.88
CA GLU A 248 6.26 -2.38 -16.19
C GLU A 248 6.13 -0.87 -16.42
N ALA A 249 5.29 -0.19 -15.64
CA ALA A 249 5.00 1.23 -15.84
C ALA A 249 6.26 2.12 -15.82
N PRO A 250 7.24 1.96 -14.90
CA PRO A 250 8.48 2.74 -14.95
C PRO A 250 9.26 2.53 -16.25
N LEU A 251 9.34 1.29 -16.76
CA LEU A 251 10.05 0.99 -18.01
C LEU A 251 9.32 1.59 -19.23
N ALA A 252 7.98 1.61 -19.21
CA ALA A 252 7.18 2.27 -20.23
C ALA A 252 7.39 3.79 -20.22
N MET A 253 7.40 4.40 -19.02
CA MET A 253 7.64 5.83 -18.84
C MET A 253 9.08 6.24 -19.17
N GLU A 254 10.07 5.36 -18.96
CA GLU A 254 11.46 5.59 -19.39
C GLU A 254 11.56 5.66 -20.93
N ARG A 255 10.88 4.76 -21.65
CA ARG A 255 10.81 4.81 -23.11
C ARG A 255 10.18 6.11 -23.62
N GLU A 256 9.22 6.65 -22.90
CA GLU A 256 8.58 7.96 -23.16
C GLU A 256 9.44 9.14 -22.67
N LYS A 257 10.60 8.89 -22.04
CA LYS A 257 11.54 9.91 -21.54
C LYS A 257 10.96 10.82 -20.45
N LEU A 258 10.05 10.30 -19.61
CA LEU A 258 9.42 11.08 -18.53
C LEU A 258 10.46 11.74 -17.62
N ALA A 259 11.45 10.99 -17.14
CA ALA A 259 12.48 11.53 -16.27
C ALA A 259 13.37 12.56 -16.99
N ASP A 260 13.69 12.36 -18.27
CA ASP A 260 14.49 13.30 -19.08
C ASP A 260 13.79 14.67 -19.17
N VAL A 261 12.50 14.67 -19.52
CA VAL A 261 11.69 15.88 -19.63
C VAL A 261 11.57 16.61 -18.29
N VAL A 262 11.34 15.85 -17.20
CA VAL A 262 11.26 16.41 -15.83
C VAL A 262 12.59 17.03 -15.41
N LEU A 263 13.71 16.34 -15.60
CA LEU A 263 15.04 16.85 -15.24
C LEU A 263 15.41 18.09 -16.07
N GLN A 264 15.08 18.09 -17.36
CA GLN A 264 15.26 19.27 -18.21
C GLN A 264 14.44 20.46 -17.72
N SER A 265 13.16 20.26 -17.35
CA SER A 265 12.29 21.33 -16.84
C SER A 265 12.79 21.88 -15.51
N LEU A 266 13.35 21.04 -14.63
CA LEU A 266 13.95 21.43 -13.36
C LEU A 266 15.40 21.95 -13.47
N ARG A 267 15.97 21.97 -14.68
CA ARG A 267 17.38 22.32 -14.96
C ARG A 267 18.37 21.48 -14.15
N LEU A 268 18.09 20.19 -14.05
CA LEU A 268 18.94 19.21 -13.41
C LEU A 268 19.71 18.39 -14.45
N GLU A 269 20.84 17.83 -14.03
CA GLU A 269 21.64 16.93 -14.86
C GLU A 269 20.86 15.65 -15.20
N ASN A 270 20.80 15.26 -16.47
CA ASN A 270 20.24 13.98 -16.87
C ASN A 270 21.32 12.89 -16.80
N ARG A 271 21.36 12.15 -15.71
CA ARG A 271 22.27 11.03 -15.49
C ARG A 271 21.70 9.75 -16.12
N LYS A 272 22.59 8.85 -16.55
CA LYS A 272 22.16 7.54 -17.06
C LYS A 272 21.48 6.73 -15.96
N PRO A 273 20.27 6.20 -16.20
CA PRO A 273 19.61 5.36 -15.19
C PRO A 273 20.25 3.97 -15.09
N ASP A 274 20.26 3.41 -13.88
CA ASP A 274 20.47 1.99 -13.65
C ASP A 274 19.12 1.35 -13.28
N LEU A 275 18.56 0.63 -14.23
CA LEU A 275 17.29 -0.08 -14.09
C LEU A 275 17.46 -1.61 -14.10
N THR A 276 18.70 -2.10 -14.04
CA THR A 276 19.03 -3.54 -14.20
C THR A 276 18.22 -4.42 -13.24
N ASP A 277 18.16 -4.07 -11.96
CA ASP A 277 17.39 -4.84 -10.97
C ASP A 277 15.89 -4.81 -11.25
N TRP A 278 15.37 -3.67 -11.70
CA TRP A 278 13.95 -3.53 -12.03
C TRP A 278 13.58 -4.31 -13.29
N GLU A 279 14.43 -4.29 -14.31
CA GLU A 279 14.27 -5.06 -15.54
C GLU A 279 14.29 -6.57 -15.25
N ASN A 280 15.23 -7.04 -14.43
CA ASN A 280 15.31 -8.44 -14.01
C ASN A 280 14.06 -8.88 -13.21
N MET A 281 13.57 -8.01 -12.33
CA MET A 281 12.35 -8.27 -11.57
C MET A 281 11.12 -8.39 -12.49
N VAL A 282 10.97 -7.47 -13.46
CA VAL A 282 9.89 -7.52 -14.45
C VAL A 282 10.01 -8.77 -15.34
N GLU A 283 11.21 -9.18 -15.71
CA GLU A 283 11.42 -10.41 -16.49
C GLU A 283 10.98 -11.65 -15.71
N ASN A 284 11.30 -11.74 -14.42
CA ASN A 284 10.83 -12.84 -13.56
C ASN A 284 9.30 -12.84 -13.42
N LEU A 285 8.67 -11.66 -13.37
CA LEU A 285 7.22 -11.52 -13.31
C LEU A 285 6.54 -12.02 -14.60
N ARG A 286 7.15 -11.73 -15.76
CA ARG A 286 6.62 -12.14 -17.07
C ARG A 286 6.78 -13.63 -17.36
N HIS A 287 7.84 -14.23 -16.86
CA HIS A 287 8.25 -15.61 -17.18
C HIS A 287 8.37 -16.47 -15.92
N PRO A 288 7.25 -16.73 -15.21
CA PRO A 288 7.25 -17.63 -14.05
C PRO A 288 7.45 -19.08 -14.51
N ASP A 289 8.20 -19.86 -13.72
CA ASP A 289 8.44 -21.28 -13.99
C ASP A 289 7.23 -22.16 -13.61
N LYS A 290 6.42 -21.69 -12.64
CA LYS A 290 5.27 -22.41 -12.09
C LYS A 290 4.11 -21.47 -11.76
N THR A 291 2.94 -22.05 -11.55
CA THR A 291 1.78 -21.34 -11.03
C THR A 291 1.31 -22.02 -9.74
N VAL A 292 1.11 -21.27 -8.66
CA VAL A 292 0.54 -21.74 -7.41
C VAL A 292 -0.78 -21.05 -7.13
N LYS A 293 -1.72 -21.79 -6.52
CA LYS A 293 -3.04 -21.30 -6.14
C LYS A 293 -3.07 -21.00 -4.65
N ILE A 294 -3.33 -19.75 -4.28
CA ILE A 294 -3.45 -19.32 -2.89
C ILE A 294 -4.89 -18.92 -2.61
N ALA A 295 -5.54 -19.60 -1.64
CA ALA A 295 -6.82 -19.14 -1.11
C ALA A 295 -6.58 -17.96 -0.17
N MET A 296 -7.16 -16.80 -0.49
CA MET A 296 -7.24 -15.66 0.41
C MET A 296 -8.61 -15.66 1.08
N VAL A 297 -8.64 -16.10 2.35
CA VAL A 297 -9.88 -16.23 3.13
C VAL A 297 -10.05 -14.97 3.97
N GLY A 298 -10.91 -14.05 3.53
CA GLY A 298 -11.02 -12.72 4.11
C GLY A 298 -12.45 -12.19 4.20
N LYS A 299 -12.62 -11.06 4.88
CA LYS A 299 -13.91 -10.36 5.09
C LYS A 299 -14.24 -9.35 3.99
N TYR A 300 -13.22 -8.81 3.30
CA TYR A 300 -13.35 -7.66 2.39
C TYR A 300 -13.12 -8.07 0.93
N THR A 301 -13.53 -9.29 0.57
CA THR A 301 -13.29 -9.88 -0.75
C THR A 301 -14.09 -9.22 -1.89
N GLN A 302 -15.09 -8.41 -1.56
CA GLN A 302 -15.91 -7.67 -2.53
C GLN A 302 -15.15 -6.50 -3.18
N LEU A 303 -14.16 -5.93 -2.50
CA LEU A 303 -13.26 -4.91 -3.03
C LEU A 303 -11.81 -5.37 -2.85
N HIS A 304 -11.16 -5.76 -3.93
CA HIS A 304 -9.79 -6.29 -3.89
C HIS A 304 -8.77 -5.28 -3.34
N ASP A 305 -9.01 -3.98 -3.53
CA ASP A 305 -8.16 -2.91 -3.01
C ASP A 305 -8.12 -2.86 -1.47
N ALA A 306 -9.09 -3.49 -0.78
CA ALA A 306 -9.05 -3.64 0.67
C ALA A 306 -7.88 -4.51 1.17
N TYR A 307 -7.31 -5.35 0.30
CA TYR A 307 -6.17 -6.21 0.56
C TYR A 307 -5.01 -5.96 -0.42
N LEU A 308 -4.90 -4.75 -0.96
CA LEU A 308 -3.96 -4.43 -2.02
C LEU A 308 -2.52 -4.80 -1.63
N SER A 309 -2.05 -4.40 -0.45
CA SER A 309 -0.67 -4.71 -0.01
C SER A 309 -0.44 -6.21 0.19
N VAL A 310 -1.46 -6.98 0.62
CA VAL A 310 -1.36 -8.45 0.73
C VAL A 310 -1.22 -9.08 -0.66
N VAL A 311 -2.03 -8.63 -1.62
CA VAL A 311 -1.95 -9.08 -3.03
C VAL A 311 -0.59 -8.77 -3.63
N GLU A 312 -0.11 -7.55 -3.43
CA GLU A 312 1.22 -7.14 -3.93
C GLU A 312 2.34 -7.94 -3.24
N ALA A 313 2.26 -8.16 -1.93
CA ALA A 313 3.26 -8.95 -1.21
C ALA A 313 3.29 -10.43 -1.66
N LEU A 314 2.13 -11.02 -1.99
CA LEU A 314 2.05 -12.35 -2.61
C LEU A 314 2.71 -12.36 -3.99
N LYS A 315 2.49 -11.32 -4.82
CA LYS A 315 3.17 -11.18 -6.12
C LYS A 315 4.69 -11.05 -5.93
N HIS A 316 5.15 -10.27 -4.95
CA HIS A 316 6.59 -10.13 -4.64
C HIS A 316 7.20 -11.47 -4.24
N GLY A 317 6.51 -12.25 -3.39
CA GLY A 317 6.91 -13.63 -3.09
C GLY A 317 6.98 -14.48 -4.35
N GLY A 318 5.98 -14.36 -5.23
CA GLY A 318 5.95 -15.01 -6.53
C GLY A 318 7.13 -14.66 -7.42
N ILE A 319 7.43 -13.37 -7.58
CA ILE A 319 8.59 -12.89 -8.34
C ILE A 319 9.89 -13.50 -7.80
N SER A 320 10.06 -13.48 -6.48
CA SER A 320 11.24 -14.04 -5.81
C SER A 320 11.39 -15.55 -5.99
N CYS A 321 10.28 -16.29 -6.05
CA CYS A 321 10.24 -17.75 -6.23
C CYS A 321 10.06 -18.17 -7.69
N ARG A 322 10.06 -17.25 -8.65
CA ARG A 322 9.75 -17.47 -10.07
C ARG A 322 8.42 -18.21 -10.27
N ALA A 323 7.42 -17.86 -9.47
CA ALA A 323 6.10 -18.47 -9.50
C ALA A 323 5.00 -17.42 -9.73
N LYS A 324 4.05 -17.72 -10.60
CA LYS A 324 2.80 -16.96 -10.68
C LYS A 324 1.91 -17.36 -9.52
N VAL A 325 1.42 -16.38 -8.79
CA VAL A 325 0.44 -16.60 -7.72
C VAL A 325 -0.96 -16.29 -8.24
N ASP A 326 -1.78 -17.34 -8.39
CA ASP A 326 -3.20 -17.21 -8.69
C ASP A 326 -3.98 -17.17 -7.38
N ILE A 327 -4.65 -16.06 -7.10
CA ILE A 327 -5.41 -15.84 -5.87
C ILE A 327 -6.85 -16.29 -6.06
N THR A 328 -7.28 -17.25 -5.23
CA THR A 328 -8.68 -17.63 -5.08
C THR A 328 -9.28 -16.85 -3.92
N TRP A 329 -10.15 -15.92 -4.22
CA TRP A 329 -10.86 -15.12 -3.23
C TRP A 329 -11.95 -15.94 -2.56
N VAL A 330 -11.91 -16.03 -1.24
CA VAL A 330 -12.88 -16.79 -0.44
C VAL A 330 -13.48 -15.84 0.60
N ASP A 331 -14.78 -15.60 0.49
CA ASP A 331 -15.50 -14.85 1.52
C ASP A 331 -15.63 -15.71 2.77
N SER A 332 -15.04 -15.24 3.85
CA SER A 332 -15.04 -15.99 5.12
C SER A 332 -16.42 -16.11 5.75
N GLU A 333 -17.39 -15.26 5.38
CA GLU A 333 -18.79 -15.40 5.84
C GLU A 333 -19.52 -16.56 5.16
N GLU A 334 -19.16 -16.89 3.95
CA GLU A 334 -19.77 -17.97 3.18
C GLU A 334 -19.12 -19.34 3.46
N LEU A 335 -17.90 -19.35 4.03
CA LEU A 335 -17.15 -20.58 4.31
C LEU A 335 -17.70 -21.29 5.53
N ASN A 336 -18.08 -22.56 5.37
CA ASN A 336 -18.66 -23.40 6.40
C ASN A 336 -18.25 -24.86 6.21
N GLU A 337 -18.52 -25.73 7.21
CA GLU A 337 -18.11 -27.14 7.19
C GLU A 337 -18.56 -27.92 5.94
N LYS A 338 -19.69 -27.55 5.31
CA LYS A 338 -20.24 -28.26 4.15
C LYS A 338 -19.50 -27.97 2.86
N ASN A 339 -18.98 -26.73 2.71
CA ASN A 339 -18.28 -26.31 1.49
C ASN A 339 -16.76 -26.21 1.66
N LEU A 340 -16.24 -26.41 2.88
CA LEU A 340 -14.84 -26.21 3.25
C LEU A 340 -13.89 -27.01 2.35
N ASP A 341 -14.09 -28.31 2.25
CA ASP A 341 -13.26 -29.19 1.43
C ASP A 341 -13.36 -28.84 -0.05
N GLN A 342 -14.60 -28.62 -0.57
CA GLN A 342 -14.81 -28.23 -1.96
C GLN A 342 -14.07 -26.93 -2.31
N THR A 343 -13.99 -25.99 -1.39
CA THR A 343 -13.37 -24.68 -1.58
C THR A 343 -11.83 -24.76 -1.49
N LEU A 344 -11.30 -25.55 -0.57
CA LEU A 344 -9.88 -25.49 -0.19
C LEU A 344 -9.04 -26.71 -0.62
N HIS A 345 -9.64 -27.81 -1.09
CA HIS A 345 -8.88 -29.04 -1.43
C HIS A 345 -7.84 -28.86 -2.54
N SER A 346 -8.05 -27.89 -3.45
CA SER A 346 -7.21 -27.73 -4.65
C SER A 346 -6.20 -26.57 -4.55
N VAL A 347 -6.05 -25.97 -3.36
CA VAL A 347 -5.12 -24.83 -3.20
C VAL A 347 -3.75 -25.29 -2.69
N ASP A 348 -2.74 -24.55 -3.07
CA ASP A 348 -1.35 -24.81 -2.69
C ASP A 348 -0.97 -24.10 -1.37
N GLY A 349 -1.76 -23.11 -0.97
CA GLY A 349 -1.60 -22.37 0.29
C GLY A 349 -2.87 -21.63 0.69
N ILE A 350 -3.01 -21.33 1.99
CA ILE A 350 -4.12 -20.57 2.57
C ILE A 350 -3.55 -19.36 3.30
N LEU A 351 -4.03 -18.15 2.94
CA LEU A 351 -3.70 -16.91 3.62
C LEU A 351 -4.96 -16.34 4.25
N VAL A 352 -4.89 -16.01 5.55
CA VAL A 352 -5.96 -15.31 6.28
C VAL A 352 -5.42 -13.94 6.66
N PRO A 353 -5.91 -12.86 6.01
CA PRO A 353 -5.42 -11.50 6.22
C PRO A 353 -5.99 -10.87 7.49
N GLY A 354 -5.52 -9.65 7.80
CA GLY A 354 -6.04 -8.81 8.85
C GLY A 354 -7.49 -8.36 8.63
N GLY A 355 -8.11 -7.86 9.68
CA GLY A 355 -9.48 -7.34 9.67
C GLY A 355 -9.97 -6.99 11.07
N PHE A 356 -11.16 -6.39 11.17
CA PHE A 356 -11.79 -5.99 12.42
C PHE A 356 -13.22 -6.51 12.54
N GLY A 357 -13.69 -6.68 13.79
CA GLY A 357 -15.05 -7.08 14.11
C GLY A 357 -15.37 -8.55 13.86
N ASN A 358 -16.58 -8.97 14.23
CA ASN A 358 -16.98 -10.38 14.37
C ASN A 358 -17.35 -11.07 13.04
N ARG A 359 -17.68 -10.31 12.00
CA ARG A 359 -18.14 -10.84 10.71
C ARG A 359 -17.11 -11.81 10.10
N GLY A 360 -17.53 -13.02 9.70
CA GLY A 360 -16.72 -14.00 8.97
C GLY A 360 -15.59 -14.70 9.77
N THR A 361 -15.50 -14.50 11.09
CA THR A 361 -14.40 -15.06 11.90
C THR A 361 -14.46 -16.58 12.00
N GLU A 362 -15.64 -17.19 12.05
CA GLU A 362 -15.77 -18.66 12.08
C GLU A 362 -15.24 -19.30 10.78
N GLY A 363 -15.47 -18.69 9.62
CA GLY A 363 -14.88 -19.16 8.37
C GLY A 363 -13.34 -19.04 8.33
N MET A 364 -12.78 -18.00 8.98
CA MET A 364 -11.32 -17.88 9.14
C MET A 364 -10.76 -18.97 10.06
N ILE A 365 -11.46 -19.29 11.15
CA ILE A 365 -11.11 -20.40 12.06
C ILE A 365 -11.14 -21.73 11.32
N LEU A 366 -12.19 -22.01 10.53
CA LEU A 366 -12.29 -23.22 9.71
C LEU A 366 -11.16 -23.31 8.67
N ALA A 367 -10.77 -22.21 8.05
CA ALA A 367 -9.66 -22.19 7.11
C ALA A 367 -8.32 -22.52 7.79
N ALA A 368 -8.08 -21.99 9.00
CA ALA A 368 -6.89 -22.30 9.78
C ALA A 368 -6.88 -23.79 10.21
N GLN A 369 -8.03 -24.34 10.63
CA GLN A 369 -8.19 -25.76 10.95
C GLN A 369 -7.87 -26.64 9.74
N TYR A 370 -8.45 -26.30 8.58
CA TYR A 370 -8.23 -27.04 7.35
C TYR A 370 -6.75 -27.06 6.97
N ALA A 371 -6.09 -25.91 7.02
CA ALA A 371 -4.65 -25.80 6.75
C ALA A 371 -3.82 -26.69 7.71
N ARG A 372 -4.11 -26.64 9.02
CA ARG A 372 -3.39 -27.40 10.04
C ARG A 372 -3.56 -28.92 9.85
N VAL A 373 -4.79 -29.37 9.66
CA VAL A 373 -5.13 -30.81 9.57
C VAL A 373 -4.60 -31.40 8.26
N HIS A 374 -4.75 -30.70 7.14
CA HIS A 374 -4.34 -31.16 5.81
C HIS A 374 -2.89 -30.80 5.43
N LYS A 375 -2.15 -30.16 6.35
CA LYS A 375 -0.75 -29.73 6.14
C LYS A 375 -0.57 -28.83 4.91
N ILE A 376 -1.55 -27.96 4.65
CA ILE A 376 -1.47 -26.95 3.61
C ILE A 376 -0.75 -25.73 4.17
N PRO A 377 0.25 -25.17 3.46
CA PRO A 377 0.92 -23.92 3.88
C PRO A 377 -0.08 -22.85 4.29
N TYR A 378 0.13 -22.26 5.48
CA TYR A 378 -0.74 -21.25 6.09
C TYR A 378 0.05 -20.01 6.48
N LEU A 379 -0.49 -18.83 6.14
CA LEU A 379 -0.02 -17.55 6.64
C LEU A 379 -1.20 -16.77 7.23
N GLY A 380 -1.16 -16.51 8.53
CA GLY A 380 -2.15 -15.69 9.24
C GLY A 380 -1.58 -14.33 9.62
N ILE A 381 -2.24 -13.24 9.22
CA ILE A 381 -1.79 -11.87 9.46
C ILE A 381 -2.77 -11.18 10.41
N GLY A 382 -2.29 -10.57 11.50
CA GLY A 382 -3.13 -9.86 12.47
C GLY A 382 -4.29 -10.73 12.96
N LEU A 383 -5.52 -10.40 12.56
CA LEU A 383 -6.71 -11.22 12.88
C LEU A 383 -6.55 -12.68 12.41
N GLY A 384 -5.87 -12.92 11.28
CA GLY A 384 -5.61 -14.28 10.80
C GLY A 384 -4.74 -15.10 11.75
N MET A 385 -3.73 -14.50 12.39
CA MET A 385 -2.98 -15.14 13.47
C MET A 385 -3.88 -15.39 14.67
N GLN A 386 -4.70 -14.41 15.07
CA GLN A 386 -5.60 -14.55 16.23
C GLN A 386 -6.60 -15.68 16.02
N MET A 387 -7.20 -15.80 14.85
CA MET A 387 -8.15 -16.89 14.52
C MET A 387 -7.48 -18.26 14.47
N ALA A 388 -6.20 -18.36 14.08
CA ALA A 388 -5.42 -19.59 14.16
C ALA A 388 -5.18 -20.02 15.63
N ILE A 389 -4.97 -19.07 16.54
CA ILE A 389 -4.84 -19.34 17.98
C ILE A 389 -6.18 -19.80 18.57
N VAL A 390 -7.27 -19.13 18.22
CA VAL A 390 -8.63 -19.54 18.64
C VAL A 390 -8.93 -20.95 18.13
N GLU A 391 -8.64 -21.26 16.88
CA GLU A 391 -8.77 -22.59 16.30
C GLU A 391 -8.01 -23.64 17.12
N PHE A 392 -6.74 -23.38 17.39
CA PHE A 392 -5.89 -24.30 18.12
C PHE A 392 -6.37 -24.50 19.56
N ALA A 393 -6.82 -23.45 20.22
CA ALA A 393 -7.39 -23.52 21.55
C ALA A 393 -8.68 -24.36 21.57
N ARG A 394 -9.56 -24.23 20.61
CA ARG A 394 -10.80 -25.01 20.52
C ARG A 394 -10.53 -26.48 20.22
N HIS A 395 -9.70 -26.79 19.24
CA HIS A 395 -9.60 -28.14 18.69
C HIS A 395 -8.39 -28.95 19.22
N VAL A 396 -7.39 -28.31 19.79
CA VAL A 396 -6.18 -28.97 20.32
C VAL A 396 -6.13 -28.90 21.85
N LEU A 397 -6.47 -27.74 22.45
CA LEU A 397 -6.54 -27.60 23.90
C LEU A 397 -7.90 -28.10 24.47
N GLY A 398 -8.96 -28.13 23.65
CA GLY A 398 -10.28 -28.55 24.05
C GLY A 398 -11.13 -27.47 24.73
N TYR A 399 -10.81 -26.21 24.54
CA TYR A 399 -11.56 -25.06 25.04
C TYR A 399 -12.64 -24.63 24.04
N GLU A 400 -13.79 -25.32 24.03
CA GLU A 400 -14.83 -25.17 23.01
C GLU A 400 -15.31 -23.71 22.81
N ASP A 401 -15.32 -22.90 23.89
CA ASP A 401 -15.72 -21.49 23.87
C ASP A 401 -14.58 -20.51 23.68
N ALA A 402 -13.32 -20.98 23.44
CA ALA A 402 -12.18 -20.11 23.27
C ALA A 402 -12.42 -19.07 22.17
N ASN A 403 -12.13 -17.81 22.45
CA ASN A 403 -12.35 -16.71 21.51
C ASN A 403 -11.50 -15.48 21.87
N SER A 404 -11.63 -14.43 21.06
CA SER A 404 -11.22 -13.07 21.42
C SER A 404 -12.33 -12.38 22.22
N ILE A 405 -11.96 -11.61 23.25
CA ILE A 405 -12.93 -10.78 23.98
C ILE A 405 -13.55 -9.69 23.11
N GLU A 406 -12.91 -9.28 21.99
CA GLU A 406 -13.51 -8.40 20.98
C GLU A 406 -14.76 -9.04 20.37
N LEU A 407 -14.71 -10.34 20.11
CA LEU A 407 -15.69 -11.07 19.32
C LEU A 407 -16.76 -11.76 20.20
N ALA A 408 -16.35 -12.22 21.37
CA ALA A 408 -17.18 -12.89 22.35
C ALA A 408 -16.78 -12.45 23.79
N PRO A 409 -17.29 -11.32 24.28
CA PRO A 409 -16.94 -10.80 25.61
C PRO A 409 -17.25 -11.76 26.77
N GLU A 410 -18.19 -12.69 26.56
CA GLU A 410 -18.64 -13.67 27.57
C GLU A 410 -17.81 -14.98 27.57
N THR A 411 -16.77 -15.08 26.71
CA THR A 411 -15.96 -16.32 26.67
C THR A 411 -15.25 -16.55 27.99
N THR A 412 -15.24 -17.81 28.44
CA THR A 412 -14.51 -18.23 29.66
C THR A 412 -13.02 -18.51 29.36
N HIS A 413 -12.66 -18.64 28.07
CA HIS A 413 -11.28 -18.85 27.60
C HIS A 413 -10.87 -17.76 26.62
N PRO A 414 -10.63 -16.51 27.11
CA PRO A 414 -10.25 -15.39 26.29
C PRO A 414 -8.77 -15.50 25.85
N VAL A 415 -8.50 -16.32 24.84
CA VAL A 415 -7.13 -16.55 24.33
C VAL A 415 -6.57 -15.33 23.62
N ILE A 416 -7.44 -14.41 23.19
CA ILE A 416 -7.09 -13.08 22.67
C ILE A 416 -7.77 -12.05 23.58
N ALA A 417 -6.99 -11.10 24.10
CA ALA A 417 -7.41 -10.11 25.08
C ALA A 417 -7.04 -8.69 24.66
N LEU A 418 -7.63 -7.71 25.33
CA LEU A 418 -7.30 -6.30 25.14
C LEU A 418 -5.88 -6.02 25.65
N MET A 419 -5.15 -5.17 24.96
CA MET A 419 -3.87 -4.67 25.47
C MET A 419 -4.10 -3.76 26.68
N PRO A 420 -3.23 -3.81 27.73
CA PRO A 420 -3.44 -3.02 28.95
C PRO A 420 -3.52 -1.50 28.71
N ASP A 421 -2.81 -0.97 27.71
CA ASP A 421 -2.82 0.45 27.33
C ASP A 421 -4.03 0.84 26.46
N GLN A 422 -4.93 -0.10 26.17
CA GLN A 422 -6.13 0.11 25.36
C GLN A 422 -7.44 0.06 26.18
N GLU A 423 -7.37 -0.11 27.51
CA GLU A 423 -8.56 -0.31 28.36
C GLU A 423 -9.42 0.96 28.50
N ASP A 424 -8.84 2.17 28.49
CA ASP A 424 -9.53 3.45 28.71
C ASP A 424 -9.58 4.35 27.46
N VAL A 425 -9.59 3.74 26.25
CA VAL A 425 -9.57 4.50 25.00
C VAL A 425 -10.97 4.82 24.51
N GLU A 426 -11.35 6.12 24.49
CA GLU A 426 -12.65 6.61 24.01
C GLU A 426 -12.68 6.84 22.48
N ASP A 427 -11.60 7.36 21.91
CA ASP A 427 -11.49 7.63 20.48
C ASP A 427 -11.13 6.35 19.68
N LEU A 428 -11.76 6.15 18.53
CA LEU A 428 -11.49 5.01 17.67
C LEU A 428 -10.33 5.23 16.68
N GLY A 429 -10.12 6.48 16.26
CA GLY A 429 -9.08 6.82 15.27
C GLY A 429 -7.72 7.10 15.91
N GLY A 430 -6.64 6.54 15.35
CA GLY A 430 -5.26 6.79 15.78
C GLY A 430 -4.88 6.26 17.16
N THR A 431 -5.67 5.35 17.74
CA THR A 431 -5.51 4.86 19.11
C THR A 431 -5.07 3.40 19.23
N LEU A 432 -4.93 2.71 18.09
CA LEU A 432 -4.40 1.35 18.03
C LEU A 432 -2.88 1.33 18.30
N ARG A 433 -2.32 0.16 18.51
CA ARG A 433 -0.86 -0.03 18.42
C ARG A 433 -0.48 0.10 16.94
N LEU A 434 0.06 1.27 16.58
CA LEU A 434 0.31 1.68 15.20
C LEU A 434 1.80 1.89 14.96
N GLY A 435 2.29 1.46 13.79
CA GLY A 435 3.64 1.70 13.33
C GLY A 435 4.60 0.55 13.57
N SER A 436 5.88 0.84 13.45
CA SER A 436 6.95 -0.16 13.50
C SER A 436 7.38 -0.46 14.93
N TYR A 437 7.33 -1.75 15.30
CA TYR A 437 7.77 -2.23 16.61
C TYR A 437 8.78 -3.38 16.45
N PRO A 438 9.73 -3.49 17.39
CA PRO A 438 10.70 -4.58 17.38
C PRO A 438 10.08 -5.90 17.78
N CYS A 439 10.46 -6.97 17.06
CA CYS A 439 10.13 -8.35 17.38
C CYS A 439 11.41 -9.17 17.49
N VAL A 440 11.57 -9.92 18.58
CA VAL A 440 12.69 -10.82 18.84
C VAL A 440 12.30 -12.24 18.47
N LEU A 441 13.01 -12.84 17.51
CA LEU A 441 12.75 -14.17 17.00
C LEU A 441 13.47 -15.25 17.79
N ALA A 442 12.81 -16.39 17.99
CA ALA A 442 13.39 -17.56 18.61
C ALA A 442 14.38 -18.23 17.66
N GLU A 443 15.63 -18.46 18.11
CA GLU A 443 16.65 -19.15 17.34
C GLU A 443 16.22 -20.58 17.01
N GLY A 444 16.42 -21.00 15.75
CA GLY A 444 16.00 -22.30 15.25
C GLY A 444 14.53 -22.37 14.82
N SER A 445 13.76 -21.29 14.93
CA SER A 445 12.44 -21.19 14.31
C SER A 445 12.53 -20.97 12.81
N ARG A 446 11.49 -21.33 12.06
CA ARG A 446 11.38 -21.05 10.63
C ARG A 446 11.45 -19.55 10.35
N SER A 447 10.74 -18.75 11.15
CA SER A 447 10.78 -17.29 11.03
C SER A 447 12.20 -16.77 11.19
N TYR A 448 12.95 -17.25 12.19
CA TYR A 448 14.38 -16.88 12.34
C TYR A 448 15.21 -17.22 11.09
N GLU A 449 15.03 -18.42 10.53
CA GLU A 449 15.74 -18.84 9.32
C GLU A 449 15.37 -17.97 8.09
N LEU A 450 14.09 -17.61 7.94
CA LEU A 450 13.61 -16.77 6.83
C LEU A 450 14.18 -15.35 6.88
N PHE A 451 14.22 -14.75 8.07
CA PHE A 451 14.74 -13.38 8.26
C PHE A 451 16.27 -13.33 8.35
N GLY A 452 16.92 -14.42 8.77
CA GLY A 452 18.38 -14.49 8.94
C GLY A 452 18.93 -13.58 10.03
N LYS A 453 18.10 -13.09 10.96
CA LYS A 453 18.46 -12.19 12.06
C LYS A 453 17.51 -12.37 13.24
N LYS A 454 18.00 -12.06 14.45
CA LYS A 454 17.26 -12.27 15.69
C LYS A 454 16.22 -11.19 15.97
N GLU A 455 16.51 -9.95 15.63
CA GLU A 455 15.63 -8.82 15.85
C GLU A 455 15.16 -8.25 14.51
N ILE A 456 13.86 -8.06 14.39
CA ILE A 456 13.19 -7.50 13.23
C ILE A 456 12.29 -6.35 13.64
N GLN A 457 11.86 -5.57 12.67
CA GLN A 457 10.91 -4.47 12.85
C GLN A 457 9.71 -4.72 11.96
N GLU A 458 8.52 -4.82 12.56
CA GLU A 458 7.27 -5.01 11.82
C GLU A 458 6.28 -3.89 12.11
N ARG A 459 5.44 -3.55 11.13
CA ARG A 459 4.36 -2.57 11.30
C ARG A 459 3.15 -3.23 11.92
N HIS A 460 2.48 -2.55 12.82
CA HIS A 460 1.32 -3.03 13.55
C HIS A 460 0.11 -2.12 13.34
N ARG A 461 -1.09 -2.73 13.45
CA ARG A 461 -2.38 -2.05 13.44
C ARG A 461 -3.40 -2.91 14.20
N HIS A 462 -3.29 -2.98 15.53
CA HIS A 462 -4.17 -3.80 16.36
C HIS A 462 -4.39 -3.23 17.76
N ARG A 463 -5.44 -3.71 18.43
CA ARG A 463 -5.80 -3.39 19.81
C ARG A 463 -5.75 -4.61 20.72
N TYR A 464 -6.00 -5.79 20.17
CA TYR A 464 -6.05 -7.05 20.88
C TYR A 464 -4.81 -7.88 20.60
N GLU A 465 -4.40 -8.68 21.59
CA GLU A 465 -3.21 -9.52 21.54
C GLU A 465 -3.42 -10.88 22.18
N VAL A 466 -2.44 -11.75 22.07
CA VAL A 466 -2.48 -13.08 22.69
C VAL A 466 -2.44 -12.96 24.22
N ASN A 467 -3.41 -13.59 24.90
CA ASN A 467 -3.46 -13.60 26.35
C ASN A 467 -2.35 -14.51 26.92
N ASN A 468 -1.45 -13.92 27.69
CA ASN A 468 -0.30 -14.61 28.28
C ASN A 468 -0.68 -15.78 29.21
N ALA A 469 -1.90 -15.80 29.75
CA ALA A 469 -2.39 -16.89 30.59
C ALA A 469 -2.41 -18.25 29.86
N PHE A 470 -2.61 -18.25 28.54
CA PHE A 470 -2.70 -19.46 27.72
C PHE A 470 -1.39 -19.80 27.00
N ARG A 471 -0.41 -18.91 27.00
CA ARG A 471 0.83 -19.03 26.23
C ARG A 471 1.58 -20.33 26.47
N LYS A 472 1.70 -20.75 27.72
CA LYS A 472 2.41 -21.98 28.11
C LYS A 472 1.72 -23.23 27.54
N GLU A 473 0.41 -23.30 27.61
CA GLU A 473 -0.33 -24.45 27.13
C GLU A 473 -0.33 -24.56 25.59
N LEU A 474 -0.39 -23.41 24.91
CA LEU A 474 -0.23 -23.35 23.45
C LEU A 474 1.11 -23.95 23.02
N ASP A 475 2.20 -23.52 23.65
CA ASP A 475 3.56 -23.98 23.34
C ASP A 475 3.75 -25.47 23.67
N GLU A 476 3.32 -25.94 24.85
CA GLU A 476 3.40 -27.35 25.25
C GLU A 476 2.61 -28.31 24.32
N LYS A 477 1.60 -27.81 23.63
CA LYS A 477 0.77 -28.58 22.70
C LYS A 477 1.21 -28.46 21.23
N GLY A 478 2.26 -27.69 20.96
CA GLY A 478 2.91 -27.61 19.64
C GLY A 478 2.61 -26.36 18.83
N MET A 479 1.94 -25.35 19.41
CA MET A 479 1.90 -24.01 18.84
C MET A 479 3.01 -23.15 19.48
N SER A 480 4.16 -23.15 18.85
CA SER A 480 5.35 -22.49 19.38
C SER A 480 5.25 -20.96 19.23
N ILE A 481 5.58 -20.25 20.31
CA ILE A 481 5.77 -18.80 20.31
C ILE A 481 7.16 -18.50 19.81
N VAL A 482 7.27 -18.01 18.59
CA VAL A 482 8.56 -17.82 17.90
C VAL A 482 8.97 -16.37 17.72
N GLY A 483 8.10 -15.42 18.01
CA GLY A 483 8.38 -13.99 18.01
C GLY A 483 7.72 -13.30 19.20
N THR A 484 8.44 -12.41 19.85
CA THR A 484 7.93 -11.63 20.99
C THR A 484 8.46 -10.20 20.94
N SER A 485 7.78 -9.28 21.66
CA SER A 485 8.37 -7.98 22.01
C SER A 485 9.68 -8.18 22.79
N PRO A 486 10.58 -7.17 22.82
CA PRO A 486 11.90 -7.29 23.51
C PRO A 486 11.80 -7.65 25.00
N ASP A 487 10.74 -7.20 25.68
CA ASP A 487 10.44 -7.55 27.09
C ASP A 487 9.75 -8.93 27.23
N ALA A 488 9.57 -9.62 26.10
CA ALA A 488 8.89 -10.92 26.01
C ALA A 488 7.43 -10.92 26.47
N HIS A 489 6.80 -9.74 26.61
CA HIS A 489 5.42 -9.63 27.10
C HIS A 489 4.40 -9.86 26.00
N ILE A 490 4.61 -9.30 24.81
CA ILE A 490 3.66 -9.42 23.67
C ILE A 490 4.11 -10.55 22.74
N VAL A 491 3.15 -11.38 22.32
CA VAL A 491 3.36 -12.43 21.32
C VAL A 491 3.18 -11.83 19.92
N GLU A 492 4.25 -11.86 19.14
CA GLU A 492 4.29 -11.26 17.80
C GLU A 492 4.16 -12.30 16.68
N MET A 493 4.69 -13.52 16.89
CA MET A 493 4.66 -14.59 15.90
C MET A 493 4.48 -15.96 16.54
N ILE A 494 3.75 -16.82 15.82
CA ILE A 494 3.51 -18.23 16.16
C ILE A 494 3.87 -19.14 15.00
N GLU A 495 4.25 -20.38 15.32
CA GLU A 495 4.45 -21.48 14.36
C GLU A 495 3.84 -22.79 14.91
N ILE A 496 3.43 -23.71 14.03
CA ILE A 496 3.07 -25.06 14.41
C ILE A 496 4.23 -26.01 14.08
N ALA A 497 4.75 -26.68 15.10
CA ALA A 497 5.86 -27.62 14.99
C ALA A 497 5.51 -28.80 14.04
N GLY A 498 6.44 -29.15 13.15
CA GLY A 498 6.25 -30.27 12.22
C GLY A 498 5.26 -30.01 11.08
N HIS A 499 4.72 -28.80 10.96
CA HIS A 499 3.94 -28.37 9.80
C HIS A 499 4.85 -27.87 8.68
N PRO A 500 4.57 -28.14 7.39
CA PRO A 500 5.39 -27.65 6.26
C PRO A 500 5.61 -26.14 6.26
N PHE A 501 4.54 -25.37 6.53
CA PHE A 501 4.56 -23.94 6.77
C PHE A 501 3.25 -23.54 7.46
N PHE A 502 3.31 -23.22 8.73
CA PHE A 502 2.19 -22.63 9.46
C PHE A 502 2.73 -21.50 10.31
N VAL A 503 2.53 -20.28 9.85
CA VAL A 503 3.05 -19.09 10.51
C VAL A 503 1.91 -18.10 10.71
N GLY A 504 1.82 -17.57 11.92
CA GLY A 504 0.98 -16.42 12.26
C GLY A 504 1.84 -15.25 12.69
N THR A 505 1.48 -14.04 12.27
CA THR A 505 2.13 -12.80 12.70
C THR A 505 1.08 -11.76 13.13
N GLN A 506 1.31 -11.10 14.27
CA GLN A 506 0.48 -9.98 14.71
C GLN A 506 0.78 -8.71 13.92
N GLY A 507 2.00 -8.57 13.44
CA GLY A 507 2.40 -7.51 12.52
C GLY A 507 1.83 -7.68 11.11
N HIS A 508 1.97 -6.63 10.32
CA HIS A 508 1.51 -6.51 8.94
C HIS A 508 2.70 -6.51 7.95
N PRO A 509 3.27 -7.70 7.62
CA PRO A 509 4.44 -7.83 6.75
C PRO A 509 4.18 -7.34 5.32
N GLU A 510 2.92 -7.30 4.90
CA GLU A 510 2.52 -6.80 3.58
C GLU A 510 2.92 -5.35 3.35
N PHE A 511 2.92 -4.51 4.38
CA PHE A 511 3.30 -3.10 4.26
C PHE A 511 4.80 -2.89 4.01
N LYS A 512 5.63 -3.87 4.36
CA LYS A 512 7.09 -3.80 4.19
C LYS A 512 7.61 -4.57 2.98
N SER A 513 6.75 -5.27 2.26
CA SER A 513 7.15 -6.02 1.07
C SER A 513 7.41 -5.10 -0.12
N ARG A 514 8.47 -5.39 -0.88
CA ARG A 514 8.88 -4.64 -2.08
C ARG A 514 9.05 -5.60 -3.26
N PRO A 515 8.84 -5.15 -4.51
CA PRO A 515 8.94 -6.04 -5.67
C PRO A 515 10.35 -6.62 -5.84
N ASN A 516 11.40 -5.85 -5.53
CA ASN A 516 12.79 -6.30 -5.57
C ASN A 516 13.24 -7.01 -4.28
N HIS A 517 12.54 -6.77 -3.16
CA HIS A 517 12.86 -7.30 -1.83
C HIS A 517 11.58 -7.84 -1.17
N ALA A 518 11.11 -9.00 -1.68
CA ALA A 518 9.94 -9.66 -1.12
C ALA A 518 10.12 -9.91 0.38
N HIS A 519 9.09 -9.57 1.18
CA HIS A 519 9.14 -9.81 2.62
C HIS A 519 9.36 -11.30 2.92
N PRO A 520 10.26 -11.65 3.88
CA PRO A 520 10.66 -13.04 4.13
C PRO A 520 9.49 -14.00 4.38
N LEU A 521 8.45 -13.58 5.10
CA LEU A 521 7.27 -14.43 5.34
C LEU A 521 6.50 -14.73 4.06
N PHE A 522 6.30 -13.76 3.19
CA PHE A 522 5.62 -13.98 1.90
C PHE A 522 6.45 -14.83 0.95
N ARG A 523 7.76 -14.60 0.90
CA ARG A 523 8.68 -15.45 0.13
C ARG A 523 8.64 -16.89 0.63
N GLY A 524 8.75 -17.11 1.94
CA GLY A 524 8.72 -18.44 2.55
C GLY A 524 7.38 -19.15 2.35
N PHE A 525 6.28 -18.42 2.46
CA PHE A 525 4.93 -18.95 2.24
C PHE A 525 4.71 -19.41 0.80
N VAL A 526 5.07 -18.55 -0.17
CA VAL A 526 4.96 -18.90 -1.59
C VAL A 526 5.90 -20.04 -1.96
N GLN A 527 7.13 -20.07 -1.40
CA GLN A 527 8.05 -21.19 -1.60
C GLN A 527 7.46 -22.52 -1.09
N ALA A 528 6.86 -22.51 0.09
CA ALA A 528 6.20 -23.70 0.64
C ALA A 528 5.03 -24.18 -0.23
N ALA A 529 4.26 -23.25 -0.82
CA ALA A 529 3.21 -23.60 -1.80
C ALA A 529 3.79 -24.22 -3.07
N VAL A 530 4.91 -23.71 -3.59
CA VAL A 530 5.65 -24.27 -4.73
C VAL A 530 6.16 -25.67 -4.42
N ASP A 531 6.72 -25.89 -3.23
CA ASP A 531 7.26 -27.17 -2.78
C ASP A 531 6.15 -28.22 -2.66
N LYS A 532 5.00 -27.87 -2.04
CA LYS A 532 3.81 -28.73 -1.96
C LYS A 532 3.37 -29.17 -3.35
N LYS A 533 3.15 -28.22 -4.25
CA LYS A 533 2.73 -28.51 -5.63
C LYS A 533 3.72 -29.41 -6.37
N THR A 534 5.00 -29.15 -6.20
CA THR A 534 6.06 -29.96 -6.82
C THR A 534 6.04 -31.42 -6.33
N ALA A 535 5.83 -31.61 -5.03
CA ALA A 535 5.72 -32.94 -4.43
C ALA A 535 4.47 -33.69 -4.94
N GLU A 536 3.33 -33.02 -5.09
CA GLU A 536 2.10 -33.60 -5.63
C GLU A 536 2.26 -33.99 -7.11
N GLU A 537 2.85 -33.11 -7.93
CA GLU A 537 3.14 -33.42 -9.34
C GLU A 537 4.11 -34.60 -9.51
N ALA A 538 5.09 -34.74 -8.60
CA ALA A 538 6.01 -35.88 -8.61
C ALA A 538 5.29 -37.16 -8.21
N ALA A 539 4.41 -37.13 -7.22
CA ALA A 539 3.62 -38.29 -6.79
C ALA A 539 2.61 -38.76 -7.86
N MET A 540 2.11 -37.88 -8.71
CA MET A 540 1.22 -38.24 -9.83
C MET A 540 1.95 -38.87 -11.03
N LYS A 541 3.27 -38.66 -11.13
CA LYS A 541 4.10 -39.19 -12.24
C LYS A 541 4.78 -40.52 -11.91
N GLY A 542 4.83 -40.91 -10.64
CA GLY A 542 5.39 -42.18 -10.16
C GLY A 542 4.31 -43.22 -9.92
#